data_210757ca868dc68f8f623f18a9240ac4
#
_entry.id   210757ca868dc68f8f623f18a9240ac4
#
_cell.length_a   1.000
_cell.length_b   1.000
_cell.length_c   1.000
_cell.angle_alpha   90.00
_cell.angle_beta   90.00
_cell.angle_gamma   90.00
#
_symmetry.space_group_name_H-M   'P 1'
#
loop_
_entity.id
_entity.type
_entity.pdbx_description
1 polymer ?
#
loop_
_entity_poly.entity_id
_entity_poly.type
_entity_poly.pdbx_seq_one_letter_code
_entity_poly.pdbx_strand_id
1 'polypeptide(L)'
;MPQRPSSPEGAEALEATQERTSDATAQAASGPASGPASGPASGPASDAAPLFSDFTLIAGPCLLEEDDLNLRVGEALARISERLHLPVIFKASYDKANRSRLDAPRGPGIDEGLRRLERVGKATGLPLLTDVHDPAQAAAAAEVVDVLQIPAFLSRQTDLVLAAGATGAVVNVKKGQWMAPEELRAVVEKIRSGGAANVVVTERGTFFGYGSLVVDFRSFRRMRDATGCQAVFDGTHSVQRPGKADGASGGDPEHIPALVRAAVAAGCDHLFLETHPEPRSAPSDGSNMLPLDRLEDLLRQVMAIRTAVRDNGGWS
;
A
#
# COMPACT_ATOMS: atom_id res chain seq x y z
N MET A 1 -29.68 -45.02 26.77
CA MET A 1 -29.05 -46.29 26.36
C MET A 1 -29.94 -46.97 25.34
N PRO A 2 -29.44 -47.31 24.14
CA PRO A 2 -28.74 -48.57 23.85
C PRO A 2 -27.48 -48.29 23.02
N GLN A 3 -26.43 -48.90 23.33
CA GLN A 3 -25.54 -49.97 22.86
C GLN A 3 -24.94 -49.78 21.44
N ARG A 4 -23.60 -49.68 21.42
CA ARG A 4 -22.70 -49.87 20.27
C ARG A 4 -22.75 -51.34 19.77
N PRO A 5 -22.34 -51.60 18.53
CA PRO A 5 -21.44 -52.69 18.30
C PRO A 5 -20.07 -52.27 17.75
N SER A 6 -19.09 -52.96 18.28
CA SER A 6 -17.70 -53.05 17.90
C SER A 6 -17.53 -54.09 16.77
N SER A 7 -16.61 -53.84 15.82
CA SER A 7 -15.54 -54.79 15.46
C SER A 7 -14.81 -54.39 14.18
N PRO A 8 -13.55 -54.81 14.06
CA PRO A 8 -12.54 -54.23 13.18
C PRO A 8 -12.30 -55.12 11.95
N GLU A 9 -11.77 -54.51 10.86
CA GLU A 9 -10.97 -55.23 9.84
C GLU A 9 -10.55 -54.24 8.75
N GLY A 10 -9.25 -54.21 8.38
CA GLY A 10 -8.77 -53.45 7.23
C GLY A 10 -7.41 -52.80 7.37
N ALA A 11 -6.49 -53.46 8.05
CA ALA A 11 -5.07 -53.16 7.86
C ALA A 11 -4.50 -54.22 6.91
N GLU A 12 -4.18 -53.81 5.68
CA GLU A 12 -3.17 -54.46 4.82
C GLU A 12 -3.26 -53.84 3.40
N ALA A 13 -2.14 -53.37 2.93
CA ALA A 13 -1.74 -53.12 1.56
C ALA A 13 -1.30 -51.66 1.28
N LEU A 14 -0.07 -51.39 1.66
CA LEU A 14 0.76 -50.32 1.04
C LEU A 14 2.24 -50.63 1.26
N GLU A 15 2.71 -51.67 0.55
CA GLU A 15 4.13 -51.87 0.24
C GLU A 15 4.24 -52.42 -1.19
N ALA A 16 5.24 -51.92 -1.87
CA ALA A 16 5.76 -52.32 -3.18
C ALA A 16 5.30 -51.49 -4.39
N THR A 17 6.08 -50.45 -4.71
CA THR A 17 6.68 -50.34 -6.05
C THR A 17 7.85 -49.31 -5.97
N GLN A 18 9.00 -49.80 -5.56
CA GLN A 18 10.31 -49.23 -5.93
C GLN A 18 10.87 -50.06 -7.09
N GLU A 19 11.69 -49.36 -7.89
CA GLU A 19 12.57 -49.89 -8.93
C GLU A 19 12.00 -50.11 -10.34
N ARG A 20 12.29 -49.15 -11.22
CA ARG A 20 13.08 -49.49 -12.43
C ARG A 20 13.80 -48.21 -12.97
N THR A 21 15.07 -48.33 -12.90
CA THR A 21 16.16 -47.55 -13.48
C THR A 21 16.19 -47.59 -15.01
N SER A 22 16.74 -46.54 -15.56
CA SER A 22 17.95 -46.46 -16.40
C SER A 22 17.75 -46.01 -17.84
N ASP A 23 18.64 -45.03 -18.15
CA ASP A 23 19.30 -44.78 -19.45
C ASP A 23 18.49 -44.28 -20.65
N ALA A 24 18.62 -42.99 -20.93
CA ALA A 24 18.73 -42.52 -22.31
C ALA A 24 19.73 -41.34 -22.38
N THR A 25 20.77 -41.63 -23.04
CA THR A 25 21.94 -40.89 -23.47
C THR A 25 21.64 -39.47 -24.00
N ALA A 26 22.59 -38.58 -23.66
CA ALA A 26 22.80 -37.24 -24.19
C ALA A 26 22.88 -37.19 -25.74
N GLN A 27 22.22 -36.20 -26.31
CA GLN A 27 22.60 -35.67 -27.61
C GLN A 27 22.57 -34.12 -27.53
N ALA A 28 23.75 -33.53 -27.57
CA ALA A 28 23.97 -32.12 -27.66
C ALA A 28 23.56 -31.59 -29.03
N ALA A 29 22.63 -30.62 -29.06
CA ALA A 29 22.40 -29.76 -30.22
C ALA A 29 22.84 -28.35 -29.89
N SER A 30 23.93 -27.91 -30.50
CA SER A 30 24.43 -26.55 -30.53
C SER A 30 23.48 -25.66 -31.34
N GLY A 31 22.80 -24.72 -30.70
CA GLY A 31 22.06 -23.60 -31.33
C GLY A 31 22.82 -22.29 -31.09
N PRO A 32 22.70 -21.27 -31.97
CA PRO A 32 23.61 -20.11 -32.01
C PRO A 32 23.38 -19.13 -30.86
N ALA A 33 24.46 -18.54 -30.39
CA ALA A 33 24.50 -17.50 -29.38
C ALA A 33 23.68 -16.27 -29.81
N SER A 34 22.63 -15.96 -29.05
CA SER A 34 21.97 -14.67 -29.10
C SER A 34 22.79 -13.67 -28.27
N GLY A 35 23.13 -12.54 -28.91
CA GLY A 35 23.89 -11.44 -28.31
C GLY A 35 23.17 -10.80 -27.12
N PRO A 36 23.87 -9.93 -26.33
CA PRO A 36 23.34 -9.37 -25.10
C PRO A 36 22.12 -8.48 -25.41
N ALA A 37 21.01 -8.75 -24.70
CA ALA A 37 19.86 -7.86 -24.68
C ALA A 37 20.31 -6.51 -24.09
N SER A 38 20.11 -5.45 -24.85
CA SER A 38 20.25 -4.08 -24.39
C SER A 38 19.36 -3.86 -23.18
N GLY A 39 19.97 -3.54 -22.04
CA GLY A 39 19.26 -3.15 -20.84
C GLY A 39 18.39 -1.91 -21.05
N PRO A 40 17.38 -1.68 -20.21
CA PRO A 40 16.49 -0.53 -20.36
C PRO A 40 17.32 0.76 -20.28
N ALA A 41 17.05 1.67 -21.21
CA ALA A 41 17.66 2.98 -21.24
C ALA A 41 17.36 3.70 -19.93
N SER A 42 18.41 4.03 -19.19
CA SER A 42 18.32 4.94 -18.04
C SER A 42 17.87 6.30 -18.56
N GLY A 43 16.64 6.68 -18.26
CA GLY A 43 16.17 8.06 -18.42
C GLY A 43 17.05 9.00 -17.59
N PRO A 44 17.05 10.30 -17.88
CA PRO A 44 17.86 11.26 -17.15
C PRO A 44 17.53 11.20 -15.66
N ALA A 45 18.53 10.95 -14.82
CA ALA A 45 18.41 11.06 -13.36
C ALA A 45 17.95 12.50 -13.05
N SER A 46 16.73 12.66 -12.51
CA SER A 46 16.30 13.94 -12.00
C SER A 46 17.12 14.24 -10.74
N ASP A 47 17.60 15.48 -10.61
CA ASP A 47 18.28 15.99 -9.39
C ASP A 47 17.33 16.09 -8.17
N ALA A 48 16.14 15.51 -8.26
CA ALA A 48 15.16 15.47 -7.17
C ALA A 48 15.65 14.55 -6.05
N ALA A 49 15.52 15.03 -4.80
CA ALA A 49 15.81 14.21 -3.63
C ALA A 49 15.02 12.89 -3.69
N PRO A 50 15.60 11.76 -3.22
CA PRO A 50 14.91 10.48 -3.23
C PRO A 50 13.57 10.58 -2.49
N LEU A 51 12.53 9.97 -3.04
CA LEU A 51 11.23 9.84 -2.37
C LEU A 51 11.44 9.23 -0.98
N PHE A 52 10.71 9.72 0.00
CA PHE A 52 10.82 9.28 1.40
C PHE A 52 12.18 9.56 2.08
N SER A 53 12.99 10.47 1.54
CA SER A 53 14.22 10.92 2.22
C SER A 53 13.93 11.79 3.45
N ASP A 54 12.76 12.41 3.50
CA ASP A 54 12.26 13.20 4.63
C ASP A 54 10.82 12.82 4.95
N PHE A 55 10.26 13.36 6.04
CA PHE A 55 8.88 13.15 6.42
C PHE A 55 7.93 13.54 5.29
N THR A 56 7.23 12.56 4.74
CA THR A 56 6.44 12.69 3.52
C THR A 56 4.96 12.44 3.83
N LEU A 57 4.08 13.20 3.19
CA LEU A 57 2.64 12.95 3.18
C LEU A 57 2.25 12.27 1.87
N ILE A 58 1.58 11.13 1.96
CA ILE A 58 0.83 10.54 0.86
C ILE A 58 -0.62 10.99 1.02
N ALA A 59 -1.18 11.74 0.06
CA ALA A 59 -2.55 12.23 0.16
C ALA A 59 -3.25 12.36 -1.19
N GLY A 60 -4.58 12.33 -1.17
CA GLY A 60 -5.43 12.51 -2.34
C GLY A 60 -6.80 11.85 -2.15
N PRO A 61 -7.65 11.80 -3.17
CA PRO A 61 -8.96 11.15 -3.09
C PRO A 61 -8.78 9.63 -3.00
N CYS A 62 -9.78 8.96 -2.42
CA CYS A 62 -9.76 7.50 -2.33
C CYS A 62 -9.70 6.86 -3.72
N LEU A 63 -10.53 7.35 -4.62
CA LEU A 63 -10.72 6.88 -6.00
C LEU A 63 -10.58 8.07 -6.95
N LEU A 64 -10.05 7.83 -8.15
CA LEU A 64 -10.08 8.83 -9.21
C LEU A 64 -11.51 9.14 -9.62
N GLU A 65 -11.83 10.42 -9.65
CA GLU A 65 -13.10 10.97 -10.06
C GLU A 65 -12.93 11.77 -11.35
N GLU A 66 -13.80 12.76 -11.62
CA GLU A 66 -13.65 13.63 -12.76
C GLU A 66 -12.37 14.47 -12.70
N ASP A 67 -11.82 14.80 -13.85
CA ASP A 67 -10.52 15.49 -13.98
C ASP A 67 -10.46 16.78 -13.16
N ASP A 68 -11.52 17.59 -13.16
CA ASP A 68 -11.57 18.86 -12.43
C ASP A 68 -11.45 18.65 -10.91
N LEU A 69 -12.02 17.58 -10.38
CA LEU A 69 -11.89 17.26 -8.95
C LEU A 69 -10.48 16.80 -8.64
N ASN A 70 -9.94 15.88 -9.46
CA ASN A 70 -8.59 15.35 -9.25
C ASN A 70 -7.54 16.47 -9.31
N LEU A 71 -7.66 17.38 -10.28
CA LEU A 71 -6.77 18.54 -10.41
C LEU A 71 -6.92 19.50 -9.23
N ARG A 72 -8.15 19.84 -8.84
CA ARG A 72 -8.40 20.70 -7.67
C ARG A 72 -7.76 20.18 -6.40
N VAL A 73 -7.87 18.86 -6.15
CA VAL A 73 -7.23 18.22 -4.99
C VAL A 73 -5.72 18.24 -5.14
N GLY A 74 -5.19 17.87 -6.30
CA GLY A 74 -3.76 17.88 -6.58
C GLY A 74 -3.13 19.26 -6.39
N GLU A 75 -3.73 20.31 -6.96
CA GLU A 75 -3.27 21.69 -6.80
C GLU A 75 -3.32 22.19 -5.35
N ALA A 76 -4.37 21.80 -4.60
CA ALA A 76 -4.45 22.15 -3.18
C ALA A 76 -3.31 21.47 -2.40
N LEU A 77 -3.00 20.22 -2.70
CA LEU A 77 -1.90 19.47 -2.09
C LEU A 77 -0.53 20.07 -2.46
N ALA A 78 -0.34 20.48 -3.72
CA ALA A 78 0.89 21.16 -4.14
C ALA A 78 1.10 22.48 -3.37
N ARG A 79 0.05 23.30 -3.24
CA ARG A 79 0.11 24.53 -2.43
C ARG A 79 0.41 24.26 -0.95
N ILE A 80 -0.13 23.19 -0.36
CA ILE A 80 0.16 22.79 1.02
C ILE A 80 1.63 22.37 1.14
N SER A 81 2.11 21.55 0.18
CA SER A 81 3.51 21.12 0.10
C SER A 81 4.47 22.31 0.13
N GLU A 82 4.23 23.30 -0.73
CA GLU A 82 5.05 24.53 -0.80
C GLU A 82 5.02 25.34 0.52
N ARG A 83 3.81 25.59 1.05
CA ARG A 83 3.66 26.41 2.27
C ARG A 83 4.25 25.78 3.52
N LEU A 84 4.19 24.46 3.63
CA LEU A 84 4.68 23.74 4.80
C LEU A 84 6.09 23.18 4.61
N HIS A 85 6.68 23.33 3.42
CA HIS A 85 7.93 22.67 3.04
C HIS A 85 7.90 21.17 3.36
N LEU A 86 6.77 20.53 3.04
CA LEU A 86 6.48 19.15 3.32
C LEU A 86 6.37 18.37 1.99
N PRO A 87 7.23 17.37 1.73
CA PRO A 87 7.08 16.51 0.57
C PRO A 87 5.69 15.85 0.54
N VAL A 88 5.00 15.95 -0.59
CA VAL A 88 3.68 15.35 -0.79
C VAL A 88 3.70 14.46 -2.02
N ILE A 89 3.13 13.27 -1.91
CA ILE A 89 2.87 12.33 -3.00
C ILE A 89 1.36 12.31 -3.22
N PHE A 90 0.92 12.62 -4.45
CA PHE A 90 -0.49 12.52 -4.79
C PHE A 90 -0.91 11.06 -4.95
N LYS A 91 -1.95 10.66 -4.24
CA LYS A 91 -2.48 9.28 -4.29
C LYS A 91 -3.92 9.25 -4.77
N ALA A 92 -4.22 8.42 -5.73
CA ALA A 92 -5.59 8.00 -6.04
C ALA A 92 -5.59 6.58 -6.63
N SER A 93 -6.66 5.81 -6.39
CA SER A 93 -6.83 4.49 -6.99
C SER A 93 -7.57 4.61 -8.32
N TYR A 94 -7.17 3.85 -9.32
CA TYR A 94 -7.90 3.75 -10.59
C TYR A 94 -9.00 2.68 -10.54
N ASP A 95 -8.91 1.75 -9.60
CA ASP A 95 -9.90 0.69 -9.35
C ASP A 95 -9.99 0.38 -7.85
N LYS A 96 -11.18 0.02 -7.41
CA LYS A 96 -11.45 -0.57 -6.09
C LYS A 96 -11.89 -2.02 -6.28
N ALA A 97 -10.89 -2.91 -6.43
CA ALA A 97 -11.11 -4.31 -6.77
C ALA A 97 -11.78 -5.14 -5.66
N ASN A 98 -11.80 -4.65 -4.41
CA ASN A 98 -12.26 -5.38 -3.22
C ASN A 98 -13.60 -4.87 -2.66
N ARG A 99 -14.51 -4.40 -3.52
CA ARG A 99 -15.84 -3.93 -3.09
C ARG A 99 -16.66 -5.03 -2.44
N SER A 100 -17.37 -4.69 -1.35
CA SER A 100 -18.29 -5.61 -0.68
C SER A 100 -19.56 -5.85 -1.49
N ARG A 101 -19.99 -4.88 -2.31
CA ARG A 101 -21.18 -4.96 -3.17
C ARG A 101 -20.76 -5.00 -4.63
N LEU A 102 -21.45 -5.80 -5.43
CA LEU A 102 -21.17 -5.95 -6.86
C LEU A 102 -21.46 -4.65 -7.66
N ASP A 103 -22.46 -3.88 -7.25
CA ASP A 103 -22.93 -2.64 -7.86
C ASP A 103 -22.17 -1.39 -7.37
N ALA A 104 -21.21 -1.53 -6.46
CA ALA A 104 -20.46 -0.39 -5.94
C ALA A 104 -19.49 0.18 -7.00
N PRO A 105 -19.32 1.51 -7.05
CA PRO A 105 -18.39 2.16 -7.98
C PRO A 105 -16.97 1.61 -7.81
N ARG A 106 -16.36 1.22 -8.93
CA ARG A 106 -14.99 0.68 -8.96
C ARG A 106 -13.95 1.68 -9.41
N GLY A 107 -14.35 2.67 -10.20
CA GLY A 107 -13.45 3.67 -10.78
C GLY A 107 -13.31 3.55 -12.30
N PRO A 108 -12.43 4.38 -12.91
CA PRO A 108 -12.28 4.47 -14.36
C PRO A 108 -11.58 3.26 -15.01
N GLY A 109 -10.97 2.38 -14.22
CA GLY A 109 -10.10 1.32 -14.73
C GLY A 109 -8.67 1.80 -15.00
N ILE A 110 -7.78 0.86 -15.34
CA ILE A 110 -6.34 1.15 -15.41
C ILE A 110 -5.98 2.15 -16.52
N ASP A 111 -6.46 1.97 -17.74
CA ASP A 111 -6.04 2.80 -18.88
C ASP A 111 -6.44 4.26 -18.71
N GLU A 112 -7.70 4.52 -18.37
CA GLU A 112 -8.19 5.86 -18.12
C GLU A 112 -7.63 6.43 -16.82
N GLY A 113 -7.51 5.59 -15.79
CA GLY A 113 -7.00 6.02 -14.50
C GLY A 113 -5.54 6.46 -14.56
N LEU A 114 -4.68 5.75 -15.26
CA LEU A 114 -3.29 6.15 -15.46
C LEU A 114 -3.19 7.47 -16.24
N ARG A 115 -4.02 7.68 -17.26
CA ARG A 115 -4.08 8.97 -17.98
C ARG A 115 -4.52 10.13 -17.07
N ARG A 116 -5.49 9.91 -16.17
CA ARG A 116 -5.93 10.93 -15.20
C ARG A 116 -4.83 11.24 -14.19
N LEU A 117 -4.13 10.21 -13.68
CA LEU A 117 -2.98 10.40 -12.77
C LEU A 117 -1.86 11.21 -13.45
N GLU A 118 -1.49 10.84 -14.67
CA GLU A 118 -0.48 11.56 -15.45
C GLU A 118 -0.81 13.06 -15.63
N ARG A 119 -2.10 13.39 -15.88
CA ARG A 119 -2.56 14.78 -15.94
C ARG A 119 -2.33 15.53 -14.64
N VAL A 120 -2.66 14.90 -13.49
CA VAL A 120 -2.42 15.53 -12.18
C VAL A 120 -0.93 15.75 -11.97
N GLY A 121 -0.09 14.75 -12.24
CA GLY A 121 1.37 14.88 -12.09
C GLY A 121 1.94 16.01 -12.95
N LYS A 122 1.55 16.08 -14.24
CA LYS A 122 1.97 17.15 -15.16
C LYS A 122 1.52 18.55 -14.71
N ALA A 123 0.33 18.67 -14.16
CA ALA A 123 -0.22 19.94 -13.74
C ALA A 123 0.35 20.44 -12.41
N THR A 124 0.72 19.54 -11.50
CA THR A 124 1.10 19.88 -10.13
C THR A 124 2.58 19.69 -9.82
N GLY A 125 3.28 18.88 -10.63
CA GLY A 125 4.66 18.46 -10.34
C GLY A 125 4.80 17.51 -9.16
N LEU A 126 3.68 17.04 -8.56
CA LEU A 126 3.72 16.08 -7.46
C LEU A 126 4.07 14.67 -7.96
N PRO A 127 4.91 13.93 -7.22
CA PRO A 127 5.04 12.50 -7.40
C PRO A 127 3.69 11.80 -7.23
N LEU A 128 3.52 10.65 -7.89
CA LEU A 128 2.26 9.94 -7.97
C LEU A 128 2.31 8.57 -7.29
N LEU A 129 1.19 8.16 -6.70
CA LEU A 129 0.99 6.85 -6.13
C LEU A 129 -0.36 6.27 -6.55
N THR A 130 -0.38 5.01 -6.95
CA THR A 130 -1.62 4.24 -7.12
C THR A 130 -1.47 2.81 -6.60
N ASP A 131 -2.58 2.15 -6.30
CA ASP A 131 -2.59 0.75 -5.92
C ASP A 131 -2.77 -0.18 -7.12
N VAL A 132 -2.09 -1.33 -7.08
CA VAL A 132 -2.17 -2.42 -8.06
C VAL A 132 -2.80 -3.66 -7.43
N HIS A 133 -3.58 -4.41 -8.20
CA HIS A 133 -4.38 -5.53 -7.71
C HIS A 133 -4.03 -6.85 -8.39
N ASP A 134 -3.37 -6.79 -9.54
CA ASP A 134 -2.96 -7.93 -10.37
C ASP A 134 -1.51 -7.74 -10.83
N PRO A 135 -0.71 -8.82 -10.93
CA PRO A 135 0.68 -8.75 -11.41
C PRO A 135 0.82 -8.05 -12.77
N ALA A 136 -0.14 -8.26 -13.68
CA ALA A 136 -0.11 -7.66 -15.02
C ALA A 136 -0.26 -6.12 -15.01
N GLN A 137 -0.77 -5.53 -13.93
CA GLN A 137 -0.95 -4.09 -13.80
C GLN A 137 0.35 -3.36 -13.41
N ALA A 138 1.28 -4.06 -12.75
CA ALA A 138 2.42 -3.43 -12.10
C ALA A 138 3.32 -2.66 -13.07
N ALA A 139 3.68 -3.27 -14.20
CA ALA A 139 4.55 -2.64 -15.19
C ALA A 139 3.92 -1.39 -15.79
N ALA A 140 2.67 -1.48 -16.28
CA ALA A 140 1.97 -0.34 -16.86
C ALA A 140 1.75 0.81 -15.87
N ALA A 141 1.44 0.50 -14.60
CA ALA A 141 1.29 1.51 -13.57
C ALA A 141 2.62 2.22 -13.28
N ALA A 142 3.74 1.48 -13.21
CA ALA A 142 5.06 2.04 -12.94
C ALA A 142 5.62 2.95 -14.05
N GLU A 143 5.06 2.91 -15.27
CA GLU A 143 5.38 3.89 -16.32
C GLU A 143 4.84 5.29 -16.04
N VAL A 144 3.84 5.39 -15.15
CA VAL A 144 3.13 6.64 -14.86
C VAL A 144 3.33 7.12 -13.42
N VAL A 145 3.44 6.19 -12.46
CA VAL A 145 3.53 6.54 -11.04
C VAL A 145 4.90 6.21 -10.45
N ASP A 146 5.32 6.99 -9.47
CA ASP A 146 6.59 6.84 -8.77
C ASP A 146 6.53 5.78 -7.67
N VAL A 147 5.33 5.53 -7.14
CA VAL A 147 5.10 4.60 -6.04
C VAL A 147 3.95 3.66 -6.37
N LEU A 148 4.21 2.36 -6.34
CA LEU A 148 3.19 1.32 -6.40
C LEU A 148 2.74 0.92 -5.00
N GLN A 149 1.43 0.89 -4.76
CA GLN A 149 0.87 0.44 -3.49
C GLN A 149 0.30 -0.97 -3.60
N ILE A 150 0.67 -1.82 -2.64
CA ILE A 150 0.04 -3.13 -2.45
C ILE A 150 -1.05 -3.00 -1.38
N PRO A 151 -2.32 -3.22 -1.71
CA PRO A 151 -3.42 -3.18 -0.75
C PRO A 151 -3.25 -4.19 0.39
N ALA A 152 -3.81 -3.88 1.56
CA ALA A 152 -3.66 -4.69 2.77
C ALA A 152 -4.11 -6.16 2.57
N PHE A 153 -5.23 -6.40 1.91
CA PHE A 153 -5.72 -7.76 1.65
C PHE A 153 -4.85 -8.54 0.66
N LEU A 154 -4.05 -7.87 -0.17
CA LEU A 154 -3.18 -8.47 -1.17
C LEU A 154 -1.71 -8.52 -0.74
N SER A 155 -1.38 -8.06 0.46
CA SER A 155 0.00 -7.93 0.93
C SER A 155 0.79 -9.25 0.94
N ARG A 156 0.12 -10.40 0.98
CA ARG A 156 0.76 -11.73 0.95
C ARG A 156 0.76 -12.41 -0.42
N GLN A 157 0.18 -11.80 -1.46
CA GLN A 157 0.10 -12.38 -2.80
C GLN A 157 1.48 -12.36 -3.47
N THR A 158 2.12 -13.53 -3.54
CA THR A 158 3.53 -13.65 -3.96
C THR A 158 3.78 -13.07 -5.35
N ASP A 159 2.96 -13.44 -6.33
CA ASP A 159 3.16 -12.99 -7.71
C ASP A 159 2.98 -11.48 -7.87
N LEU A 160 2.02 -10.89 -7.14
CA LEU A 160 1.79 -9.45 -7.16
C LEU A 160 2.95 -8.67 -6.56
N VAL A 161 3.46 -9.09 -5.39
CA VAL A 161 4.56 -8.36 -4.73
C VAL A 161 5.89 -8.53 -5.48
N LEU A 162 6.12 -9.68 -6.12
CA LEU A 162 7.26 -9.89 -7.02
C LEU A 162 7.17 -8.99 -8.26
N ALA A 163 6.00 -8.94 -8.90
CA ALA A 163 5.78 -8.11 -10.08
C ALA A 163 5.97 -6.61 -9.76
N ALA A 164 5.42 -6.14 -8.63
CA ALA A 164 5.65 -4.76 -8.19
C ALA A 164 7.13 -4.49 -7.92
N GLY A 165 7.84 -5.44 -7.28
CA GLY A 165 9.27 -5.33 -7.02
C GLY A 165 10.12 -5.25 -8.28
N ALA A 166 9.69 -5.87 -9.38
CA ALA A 166 10.42 -5.90 -10.65
C ALA A 166 10.34 -4.59 -11.46
N THR A 167 9.48 -3.66 -11.07
CA THR A 167 9.24 -2.43 -11.87
C THR A 167 10.29 -1.34 -11.69
N GLY A 168 11.05 -1.36 -10.59
CA GLY A 168 11.96 -0.28 -10.21
C GLY A 168 11.31 0.90 -9.48
N ALA A 169 9.98 1.00 -9.45
CA ALA A 169 9.25 1.99 -8.65
C ALA A 169 9.41 1.70 -7.14
N VAL A 170 9.16 2.72 -6.31
CA VAL A 170 9.06 2.50 -4.87
C VAL A 170 7.83 1.67 -4.58
N VAL A 171 7.93 0.68 -3.68
CA VAL A 171 6.79 -0.14 -3.30
C VAL A 171 6.33 0.20 -1.88
N ASN A 172 5.09 0.68 -1.74
CA ASN A 172 4.41 0.86 -0.47
C ASN A 172 3.51 -0.35 -0.20
N VAL A 173 3.79 -1.14 0.84
CA VAL A 173 2.94 -2.27 1.19
C VAL A 173 2.13 -1.99 2.45
N LYS A 174 0.81 -2.09 2.35
CA LYS A 174 -0.11 -1.96 3.48
C LYS A 174 -0.13 -3.25 4.30
N LYS A 175 0.11 -3.14 5.60
CA LYS A 175 0.00 -4.27 6.53
C LYS A 175 -1.45 -4.79 6.54
N GLY A 176 -1.61 -6.09 6.35
CA GLY A 176 -2.93 -6.73 6.53
C GLY A 176 -3.45 -6.55 7.96
N GLN A 177 -4.77 -6.36 8.10
CA GLN A 177 -5.39 -6.10 9.41
C GLN A 177 -5.24 -7.27 10.40
N TRP A 178 -4.97 -8.47 9.90
CA TRP A 178 -4.74 -9.70 10.69
C TRP A 178 -3.26 -9.96 10.99
N MET A 179 -2.35 -9.21 10.35
CA MET A 179 -0.91 -9.48 10.42
C MET A 179 -0.29 -8.86 11.65
N ALA A 180 0.62 -9.59 12.29
CA ALA A 180 1.60 -8.99 13.20
C ALA A 180 2.59 -8.12 12.40
N PRO A 181 3.14 -7.06 12.99
CA PRO A 181 4.12 -6.18 12.33
C PRO A 181 5.31 -6.94 11.73
N GLU A 182 5.80 -7.97 12.41
CA GLU A 182 6.96 -8.77 12.03
C GLU A 182 6.73 -9.64 10.78
N GLU A 183 5.47 -9.98 10.48
CA GLU A 183 5.13 -10.78 9.30
C GLU A 183 5.40 -10.03 7.99
N LEU A 184 5.53 -8.71 8.04
CA LEU A 184 5.93 -7.91 6.88
C LEU A 184 7.35 -8.22 6.40
N ARG A 185 8.22 -8.81 7.24
CA ARG A 185 9.56 -9.25 6.81
C ARG A 185 9.50 -10.11 5.56
N ALA A 186 8.71 -11.16 5.58
CA ALA A 186 8.58 -12.07 4.45
C ALA A 186 8.00 -11.40 3.20
N VAL A 187 7.12 -10.41 3.37
CA VAL A 187 6.58 -9.62 2.25
C VAL A 187 7.66 -8.75 1.62
N VAL A 188 8.41 -8.02 2.44
CA VAL A 188 9.49 -7.13 1.99
C VAL A 188 10.61 -7.94 1.33
N GLU A 189 10.96 -9.11 1.87
CA GLU A 189 11.93 -10.03 1.23
C GLU A 189 11.50 -10.42 -0.18
N LYS A 190 10.23 -10.74 -0.39
CA LYS A 190 9.69 -11.05 -1.73
C LYS A 190 9.78 -9.83 -2.66
N ILE A 191 9.38 -8.64 -2.20
CA ILE A 191 9.45 -7.42 -3.00
C ILE A 191 10.89 -7.15 -3.43
N ARG A 192 11.85 -7.25 -2.50
CA ARG A 192 13.26 -7.06 -2.78
C ARG A 192 13.84 -8.13 -3.70
N SER A 193 13.38 -9.38 -3.58
CA SER A 193 13.80 -10.45 -4.51
C SER A 193 13.27 -10.23 -5.93
N GLY A 194 12.19 -9.46 -6.10
CA GLY A 194 11.72 -8.97 -7.39
C GLY A 194 12.62 -7.89 -7.99
N GLY A 195 13.45 -7.22 -7.20
CA GLY A 195 14.39 -6.20 -7.66
C GLY A 195 14.20 -4.80 -7.03
N ALA A 196 13.17 -4.58 -6.21
CA ALA A 196 12.92 -3.26 -5.62
C ALA A 196 14.06 -2.82 -4.68
N ALA A 197 14.61 -1.65 -4.95
CA ALA A 197 15.59 -1.00 -4.08
C ALA A 197 14.92 -0.30 -2.87
N ASN A 198 13.74 0.28 -3.07
CA ASN A 198 13.05 1.11 -2.10
C ASN A 198 11.67 0.53 -1.75
N VAL A 199 11.47 0.23 -0.47
CA VAL A 199 10.20 -0.29 0.07
C VAL A 199 9.85 0.48 1.33
N VAL A 200 8.59 0.87 1.45
CA VAL A 200 8.00 1.41 2.69
C VAL A 200 6.83 0.55 3.14
N VAL A 201 6.56 0.51 4.44
CA VAL A 201 5.52 -0.32 5.03
C VAL A 201 4.50 0.53 5.75
N THR A 202 3.20 0.22 5.60
CA THR A 202 2.13 1.06 6.13
C THR A 202 1.31 0.34 7.19
N GLU A 203 1.25 0.92 8.41
CA GLU A 203 0.29 0.55 9.45
C GLU A 203 -1.07 1.19 9.14
N ARG A 204 -2.15 0.41 9.22
CA ARG A 204 -3.52 0.85 8.91
C ARG A 204 -4.59 0.28 9.84
N GLY A 205 -4.19 -0.19 11.01
CA GLY A 205 -5.05 -0.80 12.01
C GLY A 205 -5.12 -2.33 11.90
N THR A 206 -5.51 -2.92 13.01
CA THR A 206 -5.60 -4.36 13.22
C THR A 206 -7.02 -4.73 13.64
N PHE A 207 -7.51 -5.91 13.23
CA PHE A 207 -8.78 -6.47 13.68
C PHE A 207 -8.80 -6.72 15.19
N PHE A 208 -9.97 -7.06 15.71
CA PHE A 208 -10.25 -7.47 17.09
C PHE A 208 -10.44 -6.33 18.11
N GLY A 209 -10.69 -5.10 17.65
CA GLY A 209 -10.98 -3.95 18.51
C GLY A 209 -12.47 -3.62 18.59
N TYR A 210 -13.30 -4.37 19.30
CA TYR A 210 -14.74 -4.03 19.56
C TYR A 210 -15.57 -3.69 18.33
N GLY A 211 -15.26 -4.30 17.18
CA GLY A 211 -15.88 -4.02 15.86
C GLY A 211 -15.33 -2.78 15.16
N SER A 212 -14.31 -2.16 15.71
CA SER A 212 -13.47 -1.13 15.10
C SER A 212 -12.05 -1.67 14.94
N LEU A 213 -11.24 -1.04 14.09
CA LEU A 213 -9.82 -1.33 14.02
C LEU A 213 -9.09 -0.69 15.20
N VAL A 214 -8.00 -1.31 15.63
CA VAL A 214 -7.11 -0.79 16.68
C VAL A 214 -5.74 -0.51 16.08
N VAL A 215 -5.15 0.63 16.44
CA VAL A 215 -3.77 0.97 16.09
C VAL A 215 -2.87 0.70 17.31
N ASP A 216 -1.93 -0.21 17.14
CA ASP A 216 -0.82 -0.37 18.09
C ASP A 216 0.35 0.50 17.64
N PHE A 217 0.57 1.64 18.28
CA PHE A 217 1.65 2.57 17.90
C PHE A 217 3.06 2.00 18.07
N ARG A 218 3.23 0.91 18.82
CA ARG A 218 4.50 0.15 18.90
C ARG A 218 4.83 -0.53 17.56
N SER A 219 3.84 -0.70 16.69
CA SER A 219 4.01 -1.35 15.39
C SER A 219 5.00 -0.62 14.49
N PHE A 220 5.16 0.70 14.58
CA PHE A 220 6.13 1.44 13.77
C PHE A 220 7.56 0.97 14.05
N ARG A 221 7.95 0.89 15.32
CA ARG A 221 9.26 0.36 15.72
C ARG A 221 9.40 -1.11 15.32
N ARG A 222 8.40 -1.94 15.60
CA ARG A 222 8.41 -3.38 15.29
C ARG A 222 8.52 -3.65 13.79
N MET A 223 7.82 -2.88 12.95
CA MET A 223 7.95 -2.98 11.49
C MET A 223 9.35 -2.58 11.02
N ARG A 224 9.90 -1.47 11.50
CA ARG A 224 11.28 -1.06 11.17
C ARG A 224 12.30 -2.10 11.56
N ASP A 225 12.24 -2.60 12.79
CA ASP A 225 13.19 -3.61 13.30
C ASP A 225 13.09 -4.93 12.50
N ALA A 226 11.89 -5.28 12.06
CA ALA A 226 11.66 -6.52 11.29
C ALA A 226 12.08 -6.42 9.83
N THR A 227 11.91 -5.27 9.18
CA THR A 227 12.00 -5.12 7.73
C THR A 227 13.17 -4.26 7.26
N GLY A 228 13.69 -3.40 8.13
CA GLY A 228 14.62 -2.32 7.76
C GLY A 228 13.99 -1.22 6.91
N CYS A 229 12.64 -1.18 6.81
CA CYS A 229 11.90 -0.19 6.01
C CYS A 229 11.35 0.92 6.89
N GLN A 230 11.15 2.11 6.31
CA GLN A 230 10.42 3.19 6.95
C GLN A 230 8.92 2.86 7.08
N ALA A 231 8.31 3.33 8.17
CA ALA A 231 6.93 3.04 8.54
C ALA A 231 6.01 4.23 8.28
N VAL A 232 5.04 4.05 7.40
CA VAL A 232 3.96 4.99 7.12
C VAL A 232 2.78 4.73 8.06
N PHE A 233 2.13 5.76 8.56
CA PHE A 233 0.85 5.63 9.26
C PHE A 233 -0.30 6.06 8.35
N ASP A 234 -1.25 5.17 8.13
CA ASP A 234 -2.50 5.43 7.42
C ASP A 234 -3.58 5.85 8.43
N GLY A 235 -3.76 7.16 8.58
CA GLY A 235 -4.75 7.73 9.48
C GLY A 235 -6.19 7.56 9.01
N THR A 236 -6.41 7.42 7.70
CA THR A 236 -7.75 7.28 7.11
C THR A 236 -8.33 5.90 7.31
N HIS A 237 -7.58 4.86 6.91
CA HIS A 237 -8.10 3.50 6.97
C HIS A 237 -8.03 2.89 8.38
N SER A 238 -7.29 3.49 9.30
CA SER A 238 -7.23 3.05 10.70
C SER A 238 -8.53 3.31 11.49
N VAL A 239 -9.38 4.21 11.02
CA VAL A 239 -10.69 4.52 11.64
C VAL A 239 -11.87 3.80 10.99
N GLN A 240 -11.63 2.90 10.04
CA GLN A 240 -12.68 2.11 9.41
C GLN A 240 -13.37 1.19 10.41
N ARG A 241 -14.68 1.00 10.19
CA ARG A 241 -15.53 -0.02 10.83
C ARG A 241 -15.92 -1.06 9.76
N PRO A 242 -15.15 -2.12 9.58
CA PRO A 242 -15.46 -3.12 8.57
C PRO A 242 -16.84 -3.75 8.77
N GLY A 243 -17.67 -3.79 7.71
CA GLY A 243 -18.95 -4.52 7.71
C GLY A 243 -20.12 -3.86 8.45
N LYS A 244 -20.01 -2.60 8.90
CA LYS A 244 -21.07 -1.96 9.70
C LYS A 244 -22.05 -1.05 8.94
N ALA A 245 -21.89 -0.82 7.64
CA ALA A 245 -22.77 0.04 6.87
C ALA A 245 -23.28 -0.68 5.61
N ASP A 246 -24.38 -1.40 5.68
CA ASP A 246 -25.12 -2.01 4.55
C ASP A 246 -24.26 -2.41 3.33
N GLY A 247 -23.14 -3.10 3.60
CA GLY A 247 -22.18 -3.52 2.56
C GLY A 247 -21.12 -2.47 2.17
N ALA A 248 -21.02 -1.35 2.90
CA ALA A 248 -19.91 -0.40 2.81
C ALA A 248 -19.12 -0.36 4.13
N SER A 249 -17.86 0.10 4.08
CA SER A 249 -17.10 0.37 5.29
C SER A 249 -17.62 1.65 5.94
N GLY A 250 -18.14 1.55 7.16
CA GLY A 250 -18.36 2.71 8.03
C GLY A 250 -17.03 3.20 8.60
N GLY A 251 -17.05 4.32 9.33
CA GLY A 251 -15.86 4.83 10.02
C GLY A 251 -16.14 5.99 10.95
N ASP A 252 -15.13 6.35 11.72
CA ASP A 252 -15.16 7.40 12.73
C ASP A 252 -14.10 8.48 12.40
N PRO A 253 -14.31 9.30 11.36
CA PRO A 253 -13.31 10.26 10.86
C PRO A 253 -12.94 11.33 11.90
N GLU A 254 -13.77 11.56 12.92
CA GLU A 254 -13.48 12.44 14.05
C GLU A 254 -12.25 12.01 14.85
N HIS A 255 -11.86 10.73 14.77
CA HIS A 255 -10.67 10.21 15.44
C HIS A 255 -9.38 10.37 14.64
N ILE A 256 -9.44 10.67 13.34
CA ILE A 256 -8.26 10.85 12.48
C ILE A 256 -7.26 11.85 13.09
N PRO A 257 -7.65 13.06 13.51
CA PRO A 257 -6.68 14.03 14.02
C PRO A 257 -5.98 13.55 15.30
N ALA A 258 -6.68 12.84 16.18
CA ALA A 258 -6.09 12.30 17.40
C ALA A 258 -5.07 11.20 17.10
N LEU A 259 -5.46 10.22 16.26
CA LEU A 259 -4.60 9.11 15.88
C LEU A 259 -3.37 9.56 15.09
N VAL A 260 -3.52 10.53 14.18
CA VAL A 260 -2.41 11.09 13.41
C VAL A 260 -1.38 11.77 14.32
N ARG A 261 -1.84 12.61 15.26
CA ARG A 261 -0.94 13.24 16.24
C ARG A 261 -0.22 12.21 17.11
N ALA A 262 -0.95 11.19 17.58
CA ALA A 262 -0.38 10.12 18.39
C ALA A 262 0.65 9.27 17.60
N ALA A 263 0.36 8.95 16.34
CA ALA A 263 1.27 8.21 15.47
C ALA A 263 2.59 8.97 15.25
N VAL A 264 2.49 10.28 15.01
CA VAL A 264 3.66 11.14 14.82
C VAL A 264 4.47 11.24 16.12
N ALA A 265 3.81 11.42 17.25
CA ALA A 265 4.48 11.41 18.56
C ALA A 265 5.15 10.05 18.87
N ALA A 266 4.55 8.94 18.42
CA ALA A 266 5.08 7.58 18.56
C ALA A 266 6.17 7.23 17.52
N GLY A 267 6.44 8.11 16.55
CA GLY A 267 7.56 7.98 15.62
C GLY A 267 7.24 7.23 14.33
N CYS A 268 6.07 7.44 13.72
CA CYS A 268 5.91 7.07 12.31
C CYS A 268 6.80 7.96 11.43
N ASP A 269 7.36 7.37 10.37
CA ASP A 269 8.28 8.07 9.48
C ASP A 269 7.54 8.95 8.48
N HIS A 270 6.33 8.52 8.04
CA HIS A 270 5.52 9.21 7.05
C HIS A 270 4.02 9.07 7.36
N LEU A 271 3.19 9.86 6.68
CA LEU A 271 1.73 9.81 6.81
C LEU A 271 1.05 9.45 5.49
N PHE A 272 -0.09 8.76 5.60
CA PHE A 272 -1.04 8.55 4.53
C PHE A 272 -2.41 9.06 4.97
N LEU A 273 -3.00 9.98 4.20
CA LEU A 273 -4.32 10.57 4.49
C LEU A 273 -5.13 10.73 3.20
N GLU A 274 -6.25 10.04 3.10
CA GLU A 274 -7.21 10.35 2.05
C GLU A 274 -7.99 11.62 2.40
N THR A 275 -8.17 12.48 1.41
CA THR A 275 -8.81 13.77 1.57
C THR A 275 -9.68 14.10 0.36
N HIS A 276 -10.78 14.80 0.58
CA HIS A 276 -11.72 15.18 -0.46
C HIS A 276 -12.36 16.53 -0.10
N PRO A 277 -12.69 17.41 -1.05
CA PRO A 277 -13.39 18.66 -0.77
C PRO A 277 -14.73 18.46 -0.02
N GLU A 278 -15.45 17.42 -0.40
CA GLU A 278 -16.73 17.03 0.20
C GLU A 278 -16.76 15.50 0.44
N PRO A 279 -16.18 14.98 1.52
CA PRO A 279 -16.02 13.55 1.74
C PRO A 279 -17.31 12.73 1.59
N ARG A 280 -18.45 13.30 1.98
CA ARG A 280 -19.76 12.61 1.91
C ARG A 280 -20.25 12.35 0.49
N SER A 281 -19.77 13.11 -0.49
CA SER A 281 -20.11 12.92 -1.92
C SER A 281 -19.20 11.94 -2.64
N ALA A 282 -18.07 11.56 -2.02
CA ALA A 282 -17.09 10.69 -2.64
C ALA A 282 -17.66 9.28 -2.91
N PRO A 283 -17.33 8.67 -4.05
CA PRO A 283 -17.84 7.36 -4.44
C PRO A 283 -17.26 6.21 -3.62
N SER A 284 -16.21 6.46 -2.84
CA SER A 284 -15.53 5.49 -1.99
C SER A 284 -15.01 6.12 -0.72
N ASP A 285 -15.08 5.38 0.40
CA ASP A 285 -14.53 5.71 1.73
C ASP A 285 -14.88 7.11 2.27
N GLY A 286 -15.94 7.74 1.77
CA GLY A 286 -16.36 9.08 2.17
C GLY A 286 -16.63 9.24 3.67
N SER A 287 -16.98 8.14 4.36
CA SER A 287 -17.13 8.10 5.82
C SER A 287 -15.82 8.11 6.59
N ASN A 288 -14.67 7.99 5.92
CA ASN A 288 -13.36 7.86 6.56
C ASN A 288 -12.38 8.96 6.14
N MET A 289 -12.72 9.79 5.13
CA MET A 289 -11.80 10.80 4.62
C MET A 289 -11.78 12.07 5.49
N LEU A 290 -10.62 12.69 5.53
CA LEU A 290 -10.46 14.02 6.11
C LEU A 290 -10.92 15.08 5.09
N PRO A 291 -11.77 16.05 5.47
CA PRO A 291 -12.07 17.19 4.61
C PRO A 291 -10.81 17.95 4.20
N LEU A 292 -10.69 18.30 2.92
CA LEU A 292 -9.49 18.93 2.34
C LEU A 292 -9.15 20.27 3.02
N ASP A 293 -10.16 21.02 3.43
CA ASP A 293 -10.02 22.30 4.16
C ASP A 293 -9.47 22.14 5.58
N ARG A 294 -9.49 20.91 6.14
CA ARG A 294 -8.95 20.62 7.47
C ARG A 294 -7.52 20.04 7.43
N LEU A 295 -7.05 19.68 6.25
CA LEU A 295 -5.78 18.98 6.11
C LEU A 295 -4.59 19.84 6.55
N GLU A 296 -4.51 21.09 6.10
CA GLU A 296 -3.37 21.95 6.41
C GLU A 296 -3.25 22.25 7.90
N ASP A 297 -4.36 22.51 8.60
CA ASP A 297 -4.35 22.74 10.04
C ASP A 297 -3.86 21.52 10.82
N LEU A 298 -4.26 20.31 10.40
CA LEU A 298 -3.75 19.07 10.99
C LEU A 298 -2.24 18.92 10.75
N LEU A 299 -1.77 19.20 9.53
CA LEU A 299 -0.36 19.07 9.19
C LEU A 299 0.53 20.09 9.96
N ARG A 300 0.04 21.31 10.21
CA ARG A 300 0.74 22.26 11.07
C ARG A 300 0.94 21.72 12.49
N GLN A 301 -0.09 21.08 13.06
CA GLN A 301 0.00 20.42 14.37
C GLN A 301 1.01 19.26 14.34
N VAL A 302 0.98 18.45 13.29
CA VAL A 302 1.91 17.34 13.06
C VAL A 302 3.35 17.82 13.02
N MET A 303 3.65 18.88 12.26
CA MET A 303 4.99 19.44 12.16
C MET A 303 5.49 19.99 13.50
N ALA A 304 4.61 20.63 14.28
CA ALA A 304 4.94 21.12 15.62
C ALA A 304 5.28 19.94 16.57
N ILE A 305 4.52 18.85 16.54
CA ILE A 305 4.80 17.64 17.34
C ILE A 305 6.15 17.03 16.92
N ARG A 306 6.42 16.87 15.63
CA ARG A 306 7.71 16.37 15.14
C ARG A 306 8.88 17.19 15.64
N THR A 307 8.77 18.51 15.56
CA THR A 307 9.79 19.42 16.05
C THR A 307 10.00 19.23 17.57
N ALA A 308 8.94 19.23 18.35
CA ALA A 308 9.02 19.04 19.80
C ALA A 308 9.66 17.70 20.17
N VAL A 309 9.31 16.58 19.50
CA VAL A 309 9.92 15.28 19.78
C VAL A 309 11.39 15.27 19.40
N ARG A 310 11.75 15.78 18.21
CA ARG A 310 13.15 15.85 17.74
C ARG A 310 14.02 16.66 18.67
N ASP A 311 13.55 17.82 19.12
CA ASP A 311 14.31 18.75 19.98
C ASP A 311 14.50 18.21 21.40
N ASN A 312 13.70 17.19 21.81
CA ASN A 312 13.79 16.54 23.11
C ASN A 312 14.35 15.11 23.05
N GLY A 313 15.20 14.80 22.10
CA GLY A 313 15.92 13.52 22.01
C GLY A 313 15.43 12.56 20.93
N GLY A 314 14.42 12.94 20.17
CA GLY A 314 13.92 12.14 19.03
C GLY A 314 13.17 10.88 19.44
N TRP A 315 13.00 10.00 18.46
CA TRP A 315 12.38 8.68 18.63
C TRP A 315 13.50 7.64 18.87
N SER A 316 13.79 7.32 20.13
CA SER A 316 14.79 6.32 20.53
C SER A 316 14.32 4.88 20.29
#